data_08d74d69aad02e10c2dbcae3205ffa73
#
_entry.id   08d74d69aad02e10c2dbcae3205ffa73
#
_cell.length_a   1.000
_cell.length_b   1.000
_cell.length_c   1.000
_cell.angle_alpha   90.00
_cell.angle_beta   90.00
_cell.angle_gamma   90.00
#
_symmetry.space_group_name_H-M   'P 1'
#
loop_
_entity.id
_entity.type
_entity.pdbx_description
1 polymer ?
#
loop_
_entity_poly.entity_id
_entity_poly.type
_entity_poly.pdbx_seq_one_letter_code
_entity_poly.pdbx_strand_id
1 'polypeptide(L)'
;VAGWNPATLLDLATGSGDLALAIERASPATEVTGADFCEPMLERAREKGLRRTVVADAMQLPFGDGTFEAVTVAFGLRNMASWPDALREMSRVLAPGGHLLVLDFSIPRPPLRGIYRFYLHRILPIIAGIVTREKYAYEYLAGSIEKFPCGKAMEDLINQSGFTAAKCEPLTGGIVSLYTAVKGTAG
;
A
#
# COMPACT_ATOMS: atom_id res chain seq x y z
N VAL A 1 10.43 -1.46 7.80
CA VAL A 1 9.71 -2.18 8.87
C VAL A 1 10.69 -2.74 9.89
N ALA A 2 11.71 -3.49 9.47
CA ALA A 2 12.67 -4.10 10.40
C ALA A 2 13.35 -3.11 11.39
N GLY A 3 13.50 -1.83 10.98
CA GLY A 3 14.05 -0.79 11.87
C GLY A 3 13.06 -0.27 12.93
N TRP A 4 11.77 -0.58 12.83
CA TRP A 4 10.74 -0.15 13.79
C TRP A 4 10.46 -1.20 14.86
N ASN A 5 10.70 -2.50 14.55
CA ASN A 5 10.42 -3.65 15.41
C ASN A 5 9.02 -3.63 16.07
N PRO A 6 7.93 -3.43 15.30
CA PRO A 6 6.60 -3.37 15.87
C PRO A 6 6.20 -4.73 16.45
N ALA A 7 5.49 -4.74 17.60
CA ALA A 7 4.92 -5.96 18.14
C ALA A 7 3.72 -6.45 17.31
N THR A 8 2.91 -5.51 16.80
CA THR A 8 1.72 -5.80 15.98
C THR A 8 1.75 -5.02 14.66
N LEU A 9 1.44 -5.68 13.55
CA LEU A 9 1.43 -5.08 12.23
C LEU A 9 0.19 -5.52 11.42
N LEU A 10 -0.47 -4.55 10.80
CA LEU A 10 -1.50 -4.80 9.80
C LEU A 10 -0.91 -4.61 8.40
N ASP A 11 -0.97 -5.65 7.56
CA ASP A 11 -0.70 -5.55 6.12
C ASP A 11 -2.04 -5.46 5.39
N LEU A 12 -2.39 -4.25 4.93
CA LEU A 12 -3.66 -3.93 4.30
C LEU A 12 -3.56 -4.08 2.78
N ALA A 13 -4.63 -4.63 2.16
CA ALA A 13 -4.62 -5.12 0.80
C ALA A 13 -3.49 -6.15 0.59
N THR A 14 -3.40 -7.10 1.52
CA THR A 14 -2.32 -8.08 1.60
C THR A 14 -2.28 -9.03 0.41
N GLY A 15 -3.39 -9.15 -0.33
CA GLY A 15 -3.50 -10.05 -1.47
C GLY A 15 -3.19 -11.49 -1.08
N SER A 16 -2.25 -12.11 -1.80
CA SER A 16 -1.78 -13.47 -1.51
C SER A 16 -0.72 -13.54 -0.39
N GLY A 17 -0.56 -12.49 0.41
CA GLY A 17 0.23 -12.48 1.64
C GLY A 17 1.74 -12.37 1.46
N ASP A 18 2.24 -12.02 0.26
CA ASP A 18 3.68 -12.07 -0.02
C ASP A 18 4.48 -11.08 0.84
N LEU A 19 3.97 -9.85 1.02
CA LEU A 19 4.61 -8.85 1.90
C LEU A 19 4.48 -9.25 3.36
N ALA A 20 3.28 -9.64 3.81
CA ALA A 20 3.03 -10.09 5.19
C ALA A 20 3.99 -11.21 5.59
N LEU A 21 4.11 -12.25 4.77
CA LEU A 21 5.02 -13.38 5.00
C LEU A 21 6.50 -12.98 4.95
N ALA A 22 6.86 -12.01 4.11
CA ALA A 22 8.23 -11.47 4.09
C ALA A 22 8.55 -10.72 5.38
N ILE A 23 7.57 -9.98 5.93
CA ILE A 23 7.70 -9.28 7.21
C ILE A 23 7.82 -10.28 8.36
N GLU A 24 6.96 -11.32 8.44
CA GLU A 24 7.06 -12.37 9.46
C GLU A 24 8.45 -13.05 9.48
N ARG A 25 8.99 -13.33 8.29
CA ARG A 25 10.35 -13.92 8.18
C ARG A 25 11.45 -12.98 8.63
N ALA A 26 11.33 -11.68 8.30
CA ALA A 26 12.33 -10.68 8.64
C ALA A 26 12.27 -10.22 10.10
N SER A 27 11.08 -10.32 10.73
CA SER A 27 10.80 -9.89 12.10
C SER A 27 9.93 -10.94 12.81
N PRO A 28 10.48 -12.07 13.23
CA PRO A 28 9.69 -13.18 13.80
C PRO A 28 8.94 -12.83 15.09
N ALA A 29 9.32 -11.76 15.78
CA ALA A 29 8.63 -11.26 16.96
C ALA A 29 7.40 -10.40 16.64
N THR A 30 7.24 -9.95 15.38
CA THR A 30 6.11 -9.14 14.93
C THR A 30 4.91 -10.04 14.64
N GLU A 31 3.79 -9.74 15.27
CA GLU A 31 2.52 -10.37 14.95
C GLU A 31 1.89 -9.68 13.75
N VAL A 32 1.88 -10.36 12.59
CA VAL A 32 1.34 -9.81 11.34
C VAL A 32 -0.08 -10.28 11.10
N THR A 33 -0.98 -9.34 10.83
CA THR A 33 -2.35 -9.60 10.35
C THR A 33 -2.48 -9.09 8.91
N GLY A 34 -2.83 -9.96 7.98
CA GLY A 34 -3.15 -9.59 6.60
C GLY A 34 -4.64 -9.30 6.45
N ALA A 35 -4.99 -8.15 5.90
CA ALA A 35 -6.38 -7.81 5.59
C ALA A 35 -6.55 -7.52 4.09
N ASP A 36 -7.62 -8.06 3.50
CA ASP A 36 -7.98 -7.82 2.11
C ASP A 36 -9.51 -7.94 1.96
N PHE A 37 -10.10 -7.28 0.97
CA PHE A 37 -11.52 -7.45 0.68
C PHE A 37 -11.82 -8.70 -0.14
N CYS A 38 -10.81 -9.31 -0.78
CA CYS A 38 -10.91 -10.43 -1.69
C CYS A 38 -10.59 -11.74 -0.97
N GLU A 39 -11.63 -12.45 -0.49
CA GLU A 39 -11.48 -13.74 0.22
C GLU A 39 -10.65 -14.78 -0.56
N PRO A 40 -10.81 -14.98 -1.88
CA PRO A 40 -9.97 -15.92 -2.64
C PRO A 40 -8.47 -15.60 -2.59
N MET A 41 -8.09 -14.33 -2.40
CA MET A 41 -6.70 -13.93 -2.23
C MET A 41 -6.19 -14.29 -0.83
N LEU A 42 -7.04 -14.11 0.19
CA LEU A 42 -6.73 -14.51 1.57
C LEU A 42 -6.61 -16.02 1.72
N GLU A 43 -7.41 -16.79 1.00
CA GLU A 43 -7.25 -18.26 0.94
C GLU A 43 -5.84 -18.64 0.47
N ARG A 44 -5.36 -18.02 -0.61
CA ARG A 44 -3.99 -18.23 -1.11
C ARG A 44 -2.93 -17.78 -0.10
N ALA A 45 -3.18 -16.70 0.64
CA ALA A 45 -2.28 -16.24 1.69
C ALA A 45 -2.17 -17.27 2.82
N ARG A 46 -3.30 -17.88 3.23
CA ARG A 46 -3.34 -18.97 4.23
C ARG A 46 -2.62 -20.22 3.74
N GLU A 47 -2.83 -20.61 2.48
CA GLU A 47 -2.11 -21.73 1.85
C GLU A 47 -0.60 -21.53 1.85
N LYS A 48 -0.13 -20.28 1.69
CA LYS A 48 1.29 -19.92 1.81
C LYS A 48 1.81 -19.85 3.24
N GLY A 49 0.92 -19.95 4.25
CA GLY A 49 1.27 -20.00 5.66
C GLY A 49 0.99 -18.73 6.47
N LEU A 50 0.33 -17.71 5.91
CA LEU A 50 -0.09 -16.52 6.68
C LEU A 50 -1.18 -16.92 7.67
N ARG A 51 -0.89 -16.81 8.97
CA ARG A 51 -1.74 -17.37 10.03
C ARG A 51 -2.96 -16.50 10.34
N ARG A 52 -2.83 -15.19 10.24
CA ARG A 52 -3.86 -14.23 10.62
C ARG A 52 -4.32 -13.46 9.39
N THR A 53 -5.55 -13.71 8.97
CA THR A 53 -6.15 -13.05 7.83
C THR A 53 -7.56 -12.60 8.18
N VAL A 54 -7.96 -11.42 7.70
CA VAL A 54 -9.28 -10.83 7.93
C VAL A 54 -9.81 -10.27 6.62
N VAL A 55 -11.05 -10.61 6.26
CA VAL A 55 -11.75 -9.94 5.17
C VAL A 55 -12.21 -8.58 5.65
N ALA A 56 -11.75 -7.51 5.01
CA ALA A 56 -12.06 -6.16 5.43
C ALA A 56 -12.09 -5.16 4.27
N ASP A 57 -12.99 -4.18 4.38
CA ASP A 57 -12.93 -2.95 3.60
C ASP A 57 -11.92 -2.00 4.27
N ALA A 58 -10.96 -1.49 3.48
CA ALA A 58 -9.94 -0.56 3.95
C ALA A 58 -10.52 0.75 4.51
N MET A 59 -11.74 1.13 4.13
CA MET A 59 -12.43 2.33 4.62
C MET A 59 -13.27 2.06 5.87
N GLN A 60 -13.38 0.79 6.31
CA GLN A 60 -14.10 0.39 7.52
C GLN A 60 -13.47 -0.88 8.10
N LEU A 61 -12.34 -0.71 8.77
CA LEU A 61 -11.58 -1.81 9.33
C LEU A 61 -12.23 -2.37 10.61
N PRO A 62 -12.38 -3.70 10.75
CA PRO A 62 -13.02 -4.33 11.90
C PRO A 62 -12.07 -4.44 13.11
N PHE A 63 -11.26 -3.41 13.33
CA PHE A 63 -10.31 -3.34 14.43
C PHE A 63 -10.59 -2.12 15.31
N GLY A 64 -10.28 -2.21 16.59
CA GLY A 64 -10.35 -1.10 17.53
C GLY A 64 -9.30 -0.02 17.24
N ASP A 65 -9.49 1.17 17.82
CA ASP A 65 -8.52 2.25 17.75
C ASP A 65 -7.20 1.84 18.40
N GLY A 66 -6.09 2.18 17.76
CA GLY A 66 -4.76 1.95 18.32
C GLY A 66 -4.35 0.47 18.46
N THR A 67 -4.96 -0.44 17.69
CA THR A 67 -4.69 -1.88 17.75
C THR A 67 -3.29 -2.24 17.25
N PHE A 68 -2.75 -1.52 16.26
CA PHE A 68 -1.51 -1.86 15.59
C PHE A 68 -0.43 -0.81 15.83
N GLU A 69 0.83 -1.27 15.95
CA GLU A 69 2.00 -0.38 16.02
C GLU A 69 2.52 -0.01 14.62
N ALA A 70 2.20 -0.81 13.60
CA ALA A 70 2.51 -0.50 12.21
C ALA A 70 1.38 -0.91 11.26
N VAL A 71 1.21 -0.15 10.19
CA VAL A 71 0.36 -0.49 9.04
C VAL A 71 1.19 -0.41 7.77
N THR A 72 1.10 -1.45 6.94
CA THR A 72 1.69 -1.49 5.60
C THR A 72 0.61 -1.63 4.55
N VAL A 73 0.82 -1.02 3.38
CA VAL A 73 0.02 -1.26 2.18
C VAL A 73 0.91 -1.18 0.96
N ALA A 74 0.95 -2.27 0.17
CA ALA A 74 1.75 -2.33 -1.04
C ALA A 74 0.87 -2.55 -2.28
N PHE A 75 0.94 -1.65 -3.25
CA PHE A 75 0.23 -1.67 -4.52
C PHE A 75 -1.30 -1.78 -4.41
N GLY A 76 -1.86 -1.48 -3.23
CA GLY A 76 -3.27 -1.58 -2.92
C GLY A 76 -3.98 -0.23 -2.82
N LEU A 77 -3.32 0.79 -2.27
CA LEU A 77 -3.95 2.08 -1.94
C LEU A 77 -4.60 2.75 -3.16
N ARG A 78 -3.96 2.72 -4.32
CA ARG A 78 -4.48 3.32 -5.55
C ARG A 78 -5.82 2.74 -6.02
N ASN A 79 -6.15 1.51 -5.60
CA ASN A 79 -7.37 0.79 -5.98
C ASN A 79 -8.53 1.01 -4.99
N MET A 80 -8.30 1.69 -3.88
CA MET A 80 -9.33 1.99 -2.90
C MET A 80 -10.25 3.09 -3.39
N ALA A 81 -11.53 3.02 -3.06
CA ALA A 81 -12.55 3.96 -3.54
C ALA A 81 -12.33 5.38 -3.01
N SER A 82 -11.79 5.53 -1.81
CA SER A 82 -11.45 6.82 -1.19
C SER A 82 -10.11 6.72 -0.47
N TRP A 83 -9.08 7.32 -1.04
CA TRP A 83 -7.75 7.35 -0.41
C TRP A 83 -7.72 8.10 0.94
N PRO A 84 -8.41 9.28 1.08
CA PRO A 84 -8.46 9.96 2.37
C PRO A 84 -9.15 9.14 3.46
N ASP A 85 -10.24 8.43 3.12
CA ASP A 85 -10.98 7.61 4.10
C ASP A 85 -10.16 6.39 4.53
N ALA A 86 -9.54 5.71 3.58
CA ALA A 86 -8.64 4.60 3.88
C ALA A 86 -7.44 5.03 4.76
N LEU A 87 -6.82 6.16 4.45
CA LEU A 87 -5.72 6.70 5.28
C LEU A 87 -6.20 7.10 6.69
N ARG A 88 -7.42 7.66 6.83
CA ARG A 88 -7.99 7.96 8.16
C ARG A 88 -8.26 6.68 8.96
N GLU A 89 -8.77 5.63 8.32
CA GLU A 89 -8.95 4.32 8.96
C GLU A 89 -7.61 3.69 9.37
N MET A 90 -6.58 3.75 8.52
CA MET A 90 -5.23 3.32 8.88
C MET A 90 -4.71 4.11 10.08
N SER A 91 -4.93 5.44 10.11
CA SER A 91 -4.57 6.27 11.26
C SER A 91 -5.35 5.88 12.51
N ARG A 92 -6.66 5.59 12.41
CA ARG A 92 -7.49 5.19 13.55
C ARG A 92 -6.98 3.90 14.20
N VAL A 93 -6.70 2.86 13.40
CA VAL A 93 -6.27 1.56 13.93
C VAL A 93 -4.82 1.53 14.39
N LEU A 94 -4.00 2.52 14.03
CA LEU A 94 -2.63 2.66 14.53
C LEU A 94 -2.61 3.20 15.96
N ALA A 95 -1.70 2.69 16.77
CA ALA A 95 -1.38 3.26 18.08
C ALA A 95 -0.77 4.67 17.93
N PRO A 96 -0.89 5.56 18.92
CA PRO A 96 -0.17 6.83 18.93
C PRO A 96 1.34 6.61 18.74
N GLY A 97 1.96 7.33 17.81
CA GLY A 97 3.35 7.13 17.42
C GLY A 97 3.60 5.93 16.52
N GLY A 98 2.56 5.17 16.15
CA GLY A 98 2.65 4.04 15.24
C GLY A 98 3.03 4.46 13.81
N HIS A 99 3.56 3.53 13.05
CA HIS A 99 4.18 3.78 11.75
C HIS A 99 3.28 3.36 10.58
N LEU A 100 3.20 4.22 9.56
CA LEU A 100 2.61 3.91 8.27
C LEU A 100 3.70 3.69 7.22
N LEU A 101 3.51 2.67 6.36
CA LEU A 101 4.28 2.43 5.15
C LEU A 101 3.34 2.22 3.97
N VAL A 102 3.46 3.06 2.95
CA VAL A 102 2.75 2.91 1.67
C VAL A 102 3.77 2.72 0.56
N LEU A 103 3.65 1.64 -0.19
CA LEU A 103 4.42 1.38 -1.41
C LEU A 103 3.45 1.34 -2.59
N ASP A 104 3.59 2.24 -3.56
CA ASP A 104 2.71 2.21 -4.73
C ASP A 104 3.41 2.79 -5.97
N PHE A 105 2.78 2.56 -7.14
CA PHE A 105 3.27 3.14 -8.38
C PHE A 105 3.21 4.66 -8.34
N SER A 106 4.14 5.27 -9.05
CA SER A 106 4.21 6.72 -9.18
C SER A 106 4.68 7.11 -10.58
N ILE A 107 4.59 8.41 -10.90
CA ILE A 107 5.05 8.94 -12.17
C ILE A 107 6.41 9.58 -11.97
N PRO A 108 7.47 9.13 -12.68
CA PRO A 108 8.80 9.70 -12.60
C PRO A 108 8.82 11.21 -12.89
N ARG A 109 9.84 11.88 -12.36
CA ARG A 109 10.12 13.28 -12.69
C ARG A 109 10.69 13.39 -14.12
N PRO A 110 10.61 14.58 -14.78
CA PRO A 110 11.35 14.83 -16.02
C PRO A 110 12.85 14.53 -15.83
N PRO A 111 13.56 14.02 -16.88
CA PRO A 111 13.06 13.75 -18.24
C PRO A 111 12.36 12.39 -18.41
N LEU A 112 12.41 11.48 -17.45
CA LEU A 112 11.89 10.11 -17.57
C LEU A 112 10.36 10.04 -17.72
N ARG A 113 9.63 11.07 -17.25
CA ARG A 113 8.17 11.09 -17.27
C ARG A 113 7.58 10.83 -18.67
N GLY A 114 8.11 11.48 -19.71
CA GLY A 114 7.61 11.33 -21.07
C GLY A 114 7.78 9.92 -21.62
N ILE A 115 8.95 9.32 -21.39
CA ILE A 115 9.28 7.97 -21.81
C ILE A 115 8.40 6.96 -21.06
N TYR A 116 8.21 7.14 -19.75
CA TYR A 116 7.41 6.26 -18.94
C TYR A 116 5.92 6.31 -19.32
N ARG A 117 5.35 7.51 -19.57
CA ARG A 117 3.98 7.65 -20.07
C ARG A 117 3.79 6.99 -21.43
N PHE A 118 4.75 7.17 -22.35
CA PHE A 118 4.73 6.48 -23.62
C PHE A 118 4.74 4.95 -23.46
N TYR A 119 5.57 4.44 -22.56
CA TYR A 119 5.62 3.01 -22.21
C TYR A 119 4.26 2.54 -21.68
N LEU A 120 3.67 3.22 -20.69
CA LEU A 120 2.38 2.85 -20.09
C LEU A 120 1.23 2.82 -21.09
N HIS A 121 1.17 3.78 -22.02
CA HIS A 121 0.02 3.93 -22.93
C HIS A 121 0.20 3.19 -24.26
N ARG A 122 1.41 2.93 -24.69
CA ARG A 122 1.68 2.35 -26.02
C ARG A 122 2.32 0.96 -25.95
N ILE A 123 3.29 0.77 -25.11
CA ILE A 123 4.08 -0.48 -25.06
C ILE A 123 3.41 -1.51 -24.17
N LEU A 124 3.03 -1.13 -22.96
CA LEU A 124 2.48 -2.03 -21.96
C LEU A 124 1.18 -2.73 -22.42
N PRO A 125 0.18 -2.04 -23.04
CA PRO A 125 -1.01 -2.70 -23.55
C PRO A 125 -0.74 -3.68 -24.69
N ILE A 126 0.28 -3.43 -25.53
CA ILE A 126 0.66 -4.36 -26.61
C ILE A 126 1.26 -5.64 -26.02
N ILE A 127 2.20 -5.50 -25.08
CA ILE A 127 2.82 -6.65 -24.41
C ILE A 127 1.76 -7.45 -23.66
N ALA A 128 0.85 -6.79 -22.96
CA ALA A 128 -0.24 -7.41 -22.25
C ALA A 128 -1.19 -8.18 -23.17
N GLY A 129 -1.56 -7.60 -24.31
CA GLY A 129 -2.41 -8.25 -25.30
C GLY A 129 -1.81 -9.53 -25.88
N ILE A 130 -0.48 -9.60 -25.98
CA ILE A 130 0.25 -10.77 -26.48
C ILE A 130 0.41 -11.85 -25.37
N VAL A 131 0.73 -11.44 -24.14
CA VAL A 131 1.13 -12.36 -23.06
C VAL A 131 -0.07 -12.85 -22.24
N THR A 132 -1.00 -11.96 -21.86
CA THR A 132 -2.06 -12.28 -20.89
C THR A 132 -3.47 -12.24 -21.48
N ARG A 133 -3.66 -11.68 -22.67
CA ARG A 133 -4.97 -11.38 -23.29
C ARG A 133 -5.88 -10.46 -22.46
N GLU A 134 -5.37 -9.83 -21.41
CA GLU A 134 -6.11 -8.96 -20.48
C GLU A 134 -5.81 -7.46 -20.71
N LYS A 135 -6.03 -6.97 -21.90
CA LYS A 135 -5.77 -5.59 -22.29
C LYS A 135 -6.42 -4.56 -21.33
N TYR A 136 -7.65 -4.82 -20.90
CA TYR A 136 -8.40 -3.94 -19.99
C TYR A 136 -7.74 -3.75 -18.62
N ALA A 137 -7.14 -4.81 -18.06
CA ALA A 137 -6.46 -4.72 -16.77
C ALA A 137 -5.26 -3.74 -16.82
N TYR A 138 -4.57 -3.68 -17.94
CA TYR A 138 -3.41 -2.81 -18.13
C TYR A 138 -3.78 -1.37 -18.50
N GLU A 139 -4.90 -1.16 -19.23
CA GLU A 139 -5.47 0.17 -19.43
C GLU A 139 -5.95 0.76 -18.10
N TYR A 140 -6.59 -0.05 -17.25
CA TYR A 140 -6.96 0.32 -15.89
C TYR A 140 -5.72 0.66 -15.05
N LEU A 141 -4.68 -0.15 -15.11
CA LEU A 141 -3.42 0.09 -14.39
C LEU A 141 -2.81 1.45 -14.77
N ALA A 142 -2.69 1.74 -16.06
CA ALA A 142 -2.13 3.02 -16.53
C ALA A 142 -3.00 4.20 -16.04
N GLY A 143 -4.32 4.12 -16.17
CA GLY A 143 -5.25 5.15 -15.71
C GLY A 143 -5.24 5.34 -14.20
N SER A 144 -5.10 4.27 -13.41
CA SER A 144 -5.03 4.36 -11.95
C SER A 144 -3.72 5.01 -11.48
N ILE A 145 -2.58 4.68 -12.11
CA ILE A 145 -1.28 5.30 -11.80
C ILE A 145 -1.31 6.81 -12.09
N GLU A 146 -1.92 7.24 -13.19
CA GLU A 146 -1.95 8.66 -13.55
C GLU A 146 -2.85 9.52 -12.64
N LYS A 147 -3.90 8.95 -12.09
CA LYS A 147 -4.82 9.63 -11.17
C LYS A 147 -4.31 9.65 -9.73
N PHE A 148 -3.47 8.67 -9.38
CA PHE A 148 -2.97 8.50 -8.01
C PHE A 148 -2.01 9.64 -7.64
N PRO A 149 -2.23 10.32 -6.50
CA PRO A 149 -1.32 11.37 -6.05
C PRO A 149 0.07 10.80 -5.78
N CYS A 150 1.11 11.51 -6.17
CA CYS A 150 2.48 11.06 -5.96
C CYS A 150 3.39 12.19 -5.45
N GLY A 151 4.51 11.82 -4.83
CA GLY A 151 5.46 12.76 -4.26
C GLY A 151 4.82 13.65 -3.19
N LYS A 152 4.99 14.97 -3.32
CA LYS A 152 4.48 15.95 -2.34
C LYS A 152 2.96 15.91 -2.15
N ALA A 153 2.20 15.67 -3.23
CA ALA A 153 0.74 15.58 -3.13
C ALA A 153 0.28 14.41 -2.24
N MET A 154 0.97 13.26 -2.30
CA MET A 154 0.69 12.12 -1.41
C MET A 154 1.17 12.38 0.01
N GLU A 155 2.33 13.01 0.22
CA GLU A 155 2.78 13.42 1.55
C GLU A 155 1.76 14.33 2.24
N ASP A 156 1.23 15.32 1.50
CA ASP A 156 0.22 16.25 2.01
C ASP A 156 -1.09 15.53 2.34
N LEU A 157 -1.53 14.58 1.50
CA LEU A 157 -2.71 13.77 1.74
C LEU A 157 -2.54 12.89 3.01
N ILE A 158 -1.39 12.25 3.18
CA ILE A 158 -1.07 11.45 4.36
C ILE A 158 -1.12 12.33 5.61
N ASN A 159 -0.44 13.50 5.60
CA ASN A 159 -0.43 14.41 6.74
C ASN A 159 -1.84 14.93 7.09
N GLN A 160 -2.70 15.22 6.09
CA GLN A 160 -4.10 15.63 6.30
C GLN A 160 -4.99 14.52 6.86
N SER A 161 -4.53 13.26 6.80
CA SER A 161 -5.27 12.08 7.24
C SER A 161 -4.93 11.60 8.66
N GLY A 162 -4.30 12.46 9.48
CA GLY A 162 -3.98 12.18 10.89
C GLY A 162 -2.55 11.66 11.13
N PHE A 163 -1.69 11.77 10.12
CA PHE A 163 -0.28 11.45 10.22
C PHE A 163 0.58 12.71 10.30
N THR A 164 1.84 12.52 10.68
CA THR A 164 2.87 13.53 10.71
C THR A 164 4.14 13.02 10.06
N ALA A 165 5.03 13.95 9.69
CA ALA A 165 6.34 13.62 9.11
C ALA A 165 6.29 12.70 7.90
N ALA A 166 5.24 12.79 7.06
CA ALA A 166 5.16 12.02 5.83
C ALA A 166 6.36 12.32 4.91
N LYS A 167 7.04 11.27 4.46
CA LYS A 167 8.22 11.34 3.58
C LYS A 167 8.04 10.41 2.40
N CYS A 168 8.41 10.89 1.22
CA CYS A 168 8.42 10.14 -0.02
C CYS A 168 9.86 9.79 -0.43
N GLU A 169 10.13 8.51 -0.63
CA GLU A 169 11.36 7.99 -1.21
C GLU A 169 11.05 7.39 -2.58
N PRO A 170 11.48 8.03 -3.69
CA PRO A 170 11.31 7.48 -5.02
C PRO A 170 12.24 6.28 -5.23
N LEU A 171 11.67 5.18 -5.67
CA LEU A 171 12.38 3.95 -6.03
C LEU A 171 12.34 3.72 -7.54
N THR A 172 13.30 2.92 -8.05
CA THR A 172 13.33 2.51 -9.48
C THR A 172 13.15 3.70 -10.43
N GLY A 173 13.94 4.77 -10.21
CA GLY A 173 13.85 5.98 -11.04
C GLY A 173 12.55 6.78 -10.88
N GLY A 174 11.77 6.53 -9.83
CA GLY A 174 10.50 7.20 -9.55
C GLY A 174 9.27 6.52 -10.15
N ILE A 175 9.40 5.27 -10.63
CA ILE A 175 8.28 4.44 -11.09
C ILE A 175 7.45 3.92 -9.92
N VAL A 176 8.11 3.73 -8.78
CA VAL A 176 7.51 3.34 -7.50
C VAL A 176 7.93 4.36 -6.46
N SER A 177 7.08 4.67 -5.51
CA SER A 177 7.41 5.51 -4.37
C SER A 177 7.06 4.79 -3.06
N LEU A 178 7.98 4.88 -2.11
CA LEU A 178 7.79 4.46 -0.73
C LEU A 178 7.45 5.71 0.10
N TYR A 179 6.33 5.67 0.79
CA TYR A 179 5.94 6.70 1.75
C TYR A 179 6.00 6.13 3.15
N THR A 180 6.57 6.89 4.06
CA THR A 180 6.56 6.58 5.50
C THR A 180 6.01 7.77 6.26
N ALA A 181 5.26 7.49 7.32
CA ALA A 181 4.72 8.52 8.21
C ALA A 181 4.53 7.95 9.62
N VAL A 182 4.26 8.81 10.57
CA VAL A 182 3.99 8.44 11.97
C VAL A 182 2.62 8.98 12.35
N LYS A 183 1.80 8.19 13.05
CA LYS A 183 0.56 8.69 13.63
C LYS A 183 0.86 9.77 14.67
N GLY A 184 0.20 10.91 14.56
CA GLY A 184 0.30 11.98 15.55
C GLY A 184 -0.02 11.45 16.95
N THR A 185 0.76 11.84 17.94
CA THR A 185 0.38 11.66 19.35
C THR A 185 -0.72 12.69 19.66
N ALA A 186 -1.86 12.21 20.15
CA ALA A 186 -2.86 13.13 20.69
C ALA A 186 -2.19 13.96 21.79
N GLY A 187 -2.12 15.26 21.60
CA GLY A 187 -1.65 16.22 22.61
C GLY A 187 -2.68 16.36 23.72
#